data_5d0fb4d5d0dcd6eb7435b09c592ff973
#
_entry.id   5d0fb4d5d0dcd6eb7435b09c592ff973
#
_cell.length_a   1.000
_cell.length_b   1.000
_cell.length_c   1.000
_cell.angle_alpha   90.00
_cell.angle_beta   90.00
_cell.angle_gamma   90.00
#
_symmetry.space_group_name_H-M   'P 1'
#
loop_
_entity.id
_entity.type
_entity.pdbx_description
1 polymer ?
#
loop_
_entity_poly.entity_id
_entity_poly.type
_entity_poly.pdbx_seq_one_letter_code
_entity_poly.pdbx_strand_id
1 'polypeptide(L)'
;DLGSGIHIKTADSGASVLSDTDEFVIEAGDANTGMSFLSTGGNYQQISFGDDGDNDIGKIRYEHGSNRLEFHTNAAEGLRIDSAGHVTKPLQPAVHAVPNAAQNDMATGIVTIVLGAEVYDTNSDFNVSNSTFTAPVTGKYLVACSVDISDIDTATQWMYGNLLVSSNRNYYFNTTDPRKDYSADISKSFAASAIVDMDANDTLLLKIRSSSHGAAQMNVVYGGG
;
A
#
# COMPACT_ATOMS: atom_id res chain seq x y z
N ASP A 1 -16.27 -26.58 36.36
CA ASP A 1 -17.36 -25.60 36.37
C ASP A 1 -17.01 -24.50 35.37
N LEU A 2 -17.85 -24.32 34.36
CA LEU A 2 -17.58 -23.43 33.24
C LEU A 2 -18.28 -22.07 33.39
N GLY A 3 -18.56 -21.66 34.62
CA GLY A 3 -19.27 -20.42 34.89
C GLY A 3 -20.74 -20.46 34.45
N SER A 4 -21.28 -19.31 34.04
CA SER A 4 -22.70 -19.14 33.63
C SER A 4 -22.93 -19.26 32.12
N GLY A 5 -21.92 -19.69 31.35
CA GLY A 5 -21.99 -19.82 29.89
C GLY A 5 -22.67 -21.10 29.37
N ILE A 6 -22.66 -21.29 28.06
CA ILE A 6 -23.14 -22.48 27.36
C ILE A 6 -21.96 -23.39 27.05
N HIS A 7 -21.98 -24.61 27.60
CA HIS A 7 -20.96 -25.63 27.28
C HIS A 7 -21.61 -26.82 26.57
N ILE A 8 -21.22 -27.04 25.32
CA ILE A 8 -21.58 -28.21 24.52
C ILE A 8 -20.41 -29.17 24.58
N LYS A 9 -20.51 -30.23 25.38
CA LYS A 9 -19.46 -31.20 25.62
C LYS A 9 -19.90 -32.59 25.16
N THR A 10 -19.18 -33.16 24.18
CA THR A 10 -19.39 -34.53 23.73
C THR A 10 -18.47 -35.52 24.43
N ALA A 11 -17.25 -35.06 24.75
CA ALA A 11 -16.28 -35.81 25.55
C ALA A 11 -15.28 -34.83 26.19
N ASP A 12 -14.54 -35.28 27.20
CA ASP A 12 -13.50 -34.46 27.85
C ASP A 12 -12.24 -34.41 27.00
N SER A 13 -11.79 -33.21 26.64
CA SER A 13 -10.55 -32.98 25.93
C SER A 13 -9.31 -32.96 26.84
N GLY A 14 -9.51 -32.85 28.16
CA GLY A 14 -8.47 -32.62 29.14
C GLY A 14 -7.91 -31.16 29.12
N ALA A 15 -8.46 -30.28 28.30
CA ALA A 15 -8.06 -28.88 28.22
C ALA A 15 -8.79 -28.03 29.26
N SER A 16 -8.15 -26.98 29.74
CA SER A 16 -8.78 -25.95 30.58
C SER A 16 -9.27 -24.80 29.72
N VAL A 17 -10.46 -24.32 29.96
CA VAL A 17 -11.02 -23.14 29.30
C VAL A 17 -10.42 -21.87 29.92
N LEU A 18 -10.12 -20.89 29.10
CA LEU A 18 -9.67 -19.58 29.56
C LEU A 18 -10.87 -18.79 30.08
N SER A 19 -10.75 -18.18 31.27
CA SER A 19 -11.84 -17.48 31.96
C SER A 19 -12.46 -16.31 31.18
N ASP A 20 -11.74 -15.78 30.21
CA ASP A 20 -12.19 -14.64 29.39
C ASP A 20 -12.91 -15.10 28.11
N THR A 21 -13.11 -16.42 27.91
CA THR A 21 -13.73 -17.02 26.73
C THR A 21 -14.59 -18.25 27.10
N ASP A 22 -15.21 -18.24 28.27
CA ASP A 22 -15.94 -19.40 28.81
C ASP A 22 -17.47 -19.28 28.67
N GLU A 23 -17.98 -18.20 28.07
CA GLU A 23 -19.44 -18.00 27.86
C GLU A 23 -20.03 -18.98 26.83
N PHE A 24 -19.24 -19.39 25.83
CA PHE A 24 -19.67 -20.40 24.85
C PHE A 24 -18.50 -21.33 24.50
N VAL A 25 -18.60 -22.57 24.98
CA VAL A 25 -17.57 -23.59 24.80
C VAL A 25 -18.11 -24.79 24.06
N ILE A 26 -17.43 -25.27 23.05
CA ILE A 26 -17.67 -26.54 22.35
C ILE A 26 -16.47 -27.45 22.60
N GLU A 27 -16.67 -28.59 23.23
CA GLU A 27 -15.61 -29.50 23.61
C GLU A 27 -15.87 -30.92 23.11
N ALA A 28 -14.84 -31.55 22.50
CA ALA A 28 -14.82 -32.96 22.18
C ALA A 28 -13.45 -33.56 22.55
N GLY A 29 -13.44 -34.84 22.94
CA GLY A 29 -12.20 -35.53 23.35
C GLY A 29 -11.27 -35.80 22.17
N ASP A 30 -11.48 -36.94 21.51
CA ASP A 30 -10.60 -37.47 20.44
C ASP A 30 -11.21 -37.35 19.03
N ALA A 31 -12.10 -36.35 18.81
CA ALA A 31 -12.75 -36.07 17.54
C ALA A 31 -12.59 -34.60 17.14
N ASN A 32 -12.77 -34.32 15.85
CA ASN A 32 -12.83 -32.94 15.36
C ASN A 32 -14.02 -32.19 15.96
N THR A 33 -13.82 -30.95 16.35
CA THR A 33 -14.84 -30.07 16.93
C THR A 33 -15.17 -28.97 15.94
N GLY A 34 -16.45 -28.63 15.81
CA GLY A 34 -16.87 -27.61 14.85
C GLY A 34 -18.23 -27.02 15.17
N MET A 35 -18.50 -25.89 14.58
CA MET A 35 -19.77 -25.18 14.59
C MET A 35 -20.22 -24.94 13.15
N SER A 36 -21.50 -25.17 12.85
CA SER A 36 -22.08 -24.93 11.54
C SER A 36 -23.13 -23.84 11.59
N PHE A 37 -23.01 -22.87 10.72
CA PHE A 37 -24.08 -21.92 10.41
C PHE A 37 -24.70 -22.32 9.07
N LEU A 38 -25.99 -22.58 9.03
CA LEU A 38 -26.69 -23.02 7.83
C LEU A 38 -27.82 -22.06 7.49
N SER A 39 -27.88 -21.64 6.21
CA SER A 39 -28.97 -20.85 5.66
C SER A 39 -29.25 -21.27 4.21
N THR A 40 -30.31 -20.74 3.62
CA THR A 40 -30.59 -20.92 2.17
C THR A 40 -29.57 -20.14 1.36
N GLY A 41 -29.31 -20.56 0.11
CA GLY A 41 -28.40 -19.89 -0.81
C GLY A 41 -28.77 -18.41 -1.04
N GLY A 42 -27.75 -17.60 -1.34
CA GLY A 42 -27.91 -16.16 -1.55
C GLY A 42 -27.87 -15.31 -0.29
N ASN A 43 -27.86 -15.92 0.88
CA ASN A 43 -27.73 -15.25 2.17
C ASN A 43 -26.26 -15.24 2.63
N TYR A 44 -26.00 -14.63 3.78
CA TYR A 44 -24.70 -14.70 4.45
C TYR A 44 -24.84 -15.29 5.87
N GLN A 45 -23.74 -15.82 6.37
CA GLN A 45 -23.56 -16.11 7.79
C GLN A 45 -22.37 -15.30 8.31
N GLN A 46 -22.44 -14.91 9.60
CA GLN A 46 -21.38 -14.10 10.19
C GLN A 46 -21.21 -14.36 11.69
N ILE A 47 -20.01 -14.04 12.15
CA ILE A 47 -19.70 -13.80 13.56
C ILE A 47 -19.50 -12.29 13.68
N SER A 48 -20.33 -11.63 14.51
CA SER A 48 -20.26 -10.19 14.72
C SER A 48 -19.56 -9.87 16.05
N PHE A 49 -18.78 -8.82 16.04
CA PHE A 49 -18.15 -8.21 17.20
C PHE A 49 -18.73 -6.80 17.33
N GLY A 50 -19.39 -6.53 18.44
CA GLY A 50 -20.05 -5.27 18.66
C GLY A 50 -19.80 -4.74 20.06
N ASP A 51 -20.18 -3.49 20.28
CA ASP A 51 -20.20 -2.82 21.58
C ASP A 51 -21.56 -2.13 21.81
N ASP A 52 -21.65 -1.25 22.79
CA ASP A 52 -22.88 -0.52 23.14
C ASP A 52 -23.23 0.61 22.14
N GLY A 53 -22.28 1.02 21.28
CA GLY A 53 -22.46 2.03 20.24
C GLY A 53 -22.75 1.45 18.86
N ASP A 54 -22.20 0.26 18.55
CA ASP A 54 -22.35 -0.41 17.27
C ASP A 54 -22.30 -1.93 17.45
N ASN A 55 -23.38 -2.62 17.17
CA ASN A 55 -23.50 -4.05 17.43
C ASN A 55 -22.82 -4.96 16.38
N ASP A 56 -22.23 -4.41 15.30
CA ASP A 56 -21.56 -5.16 14.23
C ASP A 56 -20.35 -4.44 13.63
N ILE A 57 -19.65 -3.65 14.43
CA ILE A 57 -18.47 -2.87 14.05
C ILE A 57 -17.35 -3.74 13.48
N GLY A 58 -17.23 -4.98 13.94
CA GLY A 58 -16.34 -6.00 13.40
C GLY A 58 -17.09 -7.26 13.02
N LYS A 59 -16.67 -7.96 11.94
CA LYS A 59 -17.30 -9.23 11.57
C LYS A 59 -16.42 -10.12 10.71
N ILE A 60 -16.64 -11.43 10.85
CA ILE A 60 -16.19 -12.46 9.89
C ILE A 60 -17.45 -12.95 9.20
N ARG A 61 -17.53 -12.81 7.87
CA ARG A 61 -18.74 -13.08 7.10
C ARG A 61 -18.43 -13.96 5.89
N TYR A 62 -19.27 -14.98 5.68
CA TYR A 62 -19.31 -15.71 4.42
C TYR A 62 -20.59 -15.37 3.67
N GLU A 63 -20.47 -14.90 2.43
CA GLU A 63 -21.58 -14.58 1.57
C GLU A 63 -21.76 -15.66 0.48
N HIS A 64 -22.91 -16.33 0.50
CA HIS A 64 -23.21 -17.41 -0.45
C HIS A 64 -23.53 -16.92 -1.86
N GLY A 65 -24.04 -15.70 -2.01
CA GLY A 65 -24.40 -15.17 -3.32
C GLY A 65 -23.21 -15.05 -4.29
N SER A 66 -22.04 -14.71 -3.76
CA SER A 66 -20.77 -14.60 -4.51
C SER A 66 -19.69 -15.59 -4.04
N ASN A 67 -20.01 -16.46 -3.08
CA ASN A 67 -19.07 -17.42 -2.46
C ASN A 67 -17.75 -16.77 -2.00
N ARG A 68 -17.85 -15.78 -1.13
CA ARG A 68 -16.68 -15.04 -0.62
C ARG A 68 -16.65 -15.00 0.90
N LEU A 69 -15.45 -15.04 1.45
CA LEU A 69 -15.17 -14.85 2.88
C LEU A 69 -14.63 -13.45 3.09
N GLU A 70 -15.19 -12.71 4.05
CA GLU A 70 -14.88 -11.32 4.32
C GLU A 70 -14.52 -11.11 5.80
N PHE A 71 -13.56 -10.19 6.03
CA PHE A 71 -13.20 -9.69 7.36
C PHE A 71 -13.43 -8.19 7.38
N HIS A 72 -14.24 -7.73 8.31
CA HIS A 72 -14.58 -6.33 8.48
C HIS A 72 -14.05 -5.79 9.80
N THR A 73 -13.55 -4.58 9.77
CA THR A 73 -13.16 -3.78 10.94
C THR A 73 -13.67 -2.36 10.75
N ASN A 74 -14.12 -1.72 11.82
CA ASN A 74 -14.71 -0.38 11.75
C ASN A 74 -15.80 -0.27 10.67
N ALA A 75 -16.71 -1.26 10.63
CA ALA A 75 -17.78 -1.44 9.65
C ALA A 75 -17.35 -1.56 8.17
N ALA A 76 -16.06 -1.50 7.85
CA ALA A 76 -15.51 -1.57 6.49
C ALA A 76 -14.87 -2.93 6.19
N GLU A 77 -14.95 -3.38 4.92
CA GLU A 77 -14.24 -4.57 4.45
C GLU A 77 -12.73 -4.30 4.41
N GLY A 78 -11.97 -4.98 5.27
CA GLY A 78 -10.50 -4.88 5.32
C GLY A 78 -9.78 -5.97 4.54
N LEU A 79 -10.41 -7.16 4.39
CA LEU A 79 -9.86 -8.28 3.64
C LEU A 79 -11.00 -9.15 3.11
N ARG A 80 -10.81 -9.69 1.89
CA ARG A 80 -11.72 -10.63 1.25
C ARG A 80 -10.97 -11.75 0.54
N ILE A 81 -11.54 -12.95 0.57
CA ILE A 81 -11.16 -14.08 -0.28
C ILE A 81 -12.36 -14.37 -1.19
N ASP A 82 -12.17 -14.25 -2.50
CA ASP A 82 -13.23 -14.51 -3.49
C ASP A 82 -13.43 -16.02 -3.78
N SER A 83 -14.40 -16.34 -4.62
CA SER A 83 -14.73 -17.73 -4.99
C SER A 83 -13.62 -18.46 -5.75
N ALA A 84 -12.65 -17.76 -6.31
CA ALA A 84 -11.47 -18.31 -6.98
C ALA A 84 -10.24 -18.42 -6.04
N GLY A 85 -10.36 -17.95 -4.79
CA GLY A 85 -9.29 -17.96 -3.80
C GLY A 85 -8.38 -16.75 -3.85
N HIS A 86 -8.69 -15.72 -4.64
CA HIS A 86 -7.90 -14.48 -4.65
C HIS A 86 -8.15 -13.68 -3.38
N VAL A 87 -7.06 -13.19 -2.80
CA VAL A 87 -7.10 -12.32 -1.61
C VAL A 87 -7.01 -10.86 -2.04
N THR A 88 -7.97 -10.05 -1.60
CA THR A 88 -7.95 -8.61 -1.81
C THR A 88 -8.00 -7.86 -0.48
N LYS A 89 -7.34 -6.71 -0.43
CA LYS A 89 -7.30 -5.79 0.72
C LYS A 89 -7.66 -4.40 0.23
N PRO A 90 -8.94 -4.04 0.18
CA PRO A 90 -9.40 -2.80 -0.44
C PRO A 90 -8.91 -1.53 0.26
N LEU A 91 -8.51 -1.63 1.52
CA LEU A 91 -7.97 -0.49 2.30
C LEU A 91 -6.44 -0.50 2.38
N GLN A 92 -5.75 -1.40 1.65
CA GLN A 92 -4.29 -1.38 1.61
C GLN A 92 -3.83 -0.25 0.69
N PRO A 93 -2.98 0.68 1.17
CA PRO A 93 -2.44 1.75 0.34
C PRO A 93 -1.72 1.19 -0.89
N ALA A 94 -2.13 1.63 -2.07
CA ALA A 94 -1.48 1.30 -3.33
C ALA A 94 -1.74 2.41 -4.34
N VAL A 95 -0.66 2.94 -4.91
CA VAL A 95 -0.73 4.01 -5.91
C VAL A 95 0.18 3.72 -7.08
N HIS A 96 -0.27 4.07 -8.28
CA HIS A 96 0.55 4.16 -9.47
C HIS A 96 0.25 5.50 -10.14
N ALA A 97 1.22 6.39 -10.13
CA ALA A 97 1.13 7.71 -10.73
C ALA A 97 2.18 7.87 -11.83
N VAL A 98 1.82 8.61 -12.87
CA VAL A 98 2.65 8.83 -14.05
C VAL A 98 2.62 10.30 -14.46
N PRO A 99 3.63 10.81 -15.20
CA PRO A 99 3.52 12.10 -15.86
C PRO A 99 2.30 12.13 -16.79
N ASN A 100 1.65 13.28 -16.91
CA ASN A 100 0.59 13.51 -17.91
C ASN A 100 1.07 14.42 -19.06
N ALA A 101 2.28 14.94 -18.95
CA ALA A 101 2.95 15.75 -19.98
C ALA A 101 4.48 15.70 -19.76
N ALA A 102 5.24 16.06 -20.79
CA ALA A 102 6.67 16.30 -20.65
C ALA A 102 6.93 17.50 -19.70
N GLN A 103 7.93 17.36 -18.84
CA GLN A 103 8.40 18.44 -17.99
C GLN A 103 9.71 18.96 -18.57
N ASN A 104 9.62 20.04 -19.34
CA ASN A 104 10.75 20.60 -20.06
C ASN A 104 11.50 21.62 -19.22
N ASP A 105 12.74 21.87 -19.61
CA ASP A 105 13.57 22.94 -19.06
C ASP A 105 13.74 22.89 -17.54
N MET A 106 14.06 21.71 -17.02
CA MET A 106 14.21 21.54 -15.57
C MET A 106 15.32 22.43 -15.01
N ALA A 107 15.02 23.13 -13.93
CA ALA A 107 15.99 23.96 -13.22
C ALA A 107 17.12 23.12 -12.61
N THR A 108 18.27 23.75 -12.36
CA THR A 108 19.35 23.16 -11.56
C THR A 108 18.94 22.98 -10.11
N GLY A 109 19.56 22.03 -9.41
CA GLY A 109 19.28 21.73 -8.02
C GLY A 109 18.27 20.61 -7.88
N ILE A 110 17.37 20.72 -6.93
CA ILE A 110 16.35 19.71 -6.63
C ILE A 110 15.05 20.08 -7.34
N VAL A 111 14.57 19.21 -8.20
CA VAL A 111 13.32 19.41 -8.97
C VAL A 111 12.39 18.23 -8.72
N THR A 112 11.14 18.51 -8.41
CA THR A 112 10.10 17.48 -8.29
C THR A 112 9.69 17.00 -9.67
N ILE A 113 9.61 15.69 -9.84
CA ILE A 113 9.03 15.07 -11.04
C ILE A 113 7.52 15.19 -10.95
N VAL A 114 6.92 15.82 -11.96
CA VAL A 114 5.48 16.03 -12.00
C VAL A 114 4.78 14.75 -12.46
N LEU A 115 4.07 14.12 -11.54
CA LEU A 115 3.23 12.95 -11.78
C LEU A 115 1.77 13.43 -11.79
N GLY A 116 1.32 13.89 -12.95
CA GLY A 116 0.04 14.60 -13.11
C GLY A 116 -1.15 13.69 -13.41
N ALA A 117 -0.96 12.37 -13.45
CA ALA A 117 -2.04 11.40 -13.65
C ALA A 117 -1.87 10.19 -12.74
N GLU A 118 -2.98 9.67 -12.26
CA GLU A 118 -3.07 8.40 -11.56
C GLU A 118 -3.53 7.32 -12.51
N VAL A 119 -2.83 6.18 -12.51
CA VAL A 119 -3.33 4.95 -13.12
C VAL A 119 -4.29 4.27 -12.16
N TYR A 120 -3.94 4.27 -10.88
CA TYR A 120 -4.81 3.91 -9.75
C TYR A 120 -4.30 4.55 -8.46
N ASP A 121 -5.23 4.82 -7.56
CA ASP A 121 -5.01 5.20 -6.17
C ASP A 121 -6.10 4.59 -5.31
N THR A 122 -5.76 3.58 -4.49
CA THR A 122 -6.75 2.78 -3.78
C THR A 122 -7.49 3.55 -2.69
N ASN A 123 -6.83 4.48 -2.01
CA ASN A 123 -7.39 5.18 -0.84
C ASN A 123 -7.37 6.70 -0.99
N SER A 124 -7.05 7.22 -2.17
CA SER A 124 -6.84 8.66 -2.39
C SER A 124 -5.67 9.22 -1.55
N ASP A 125 -4.60 8.43 -1.47
CA ASP A 125 -3.40 8.78 -0.72
C ASP A 125 -2.40 9.63 -1.55
N PHE A 126 -2.64 9.80 -2.85
CA PHE A 126 -1.80 10.58 -3.75
C PHE A 126 -2.50 11.86 -4.22
N ASN A 127 -1.75 12.93 -4.27
CA ASN A 127 -2.23 14.22 -4.77
C ASN A 127 -1.49 14.61 -6.06
N VAL A 128 -2.18 14.51 -7.19
CA VAL A 128 -1.65 14.84 -8.53
C VAL A 128 -1.23 16.30 -8.66
N SER A 129 -1.85 17.22 -7.90
CA SER A 129 -1.57 18.66 -8.05
C SER A 129 -0.17 19.05 -7.55
N ASN A 130 0.40 18.26 -6.64
CA ASN A 130 1.74 18.45 -6.10
C ASN A 130 2.64 17.21 -6.17
N SER A 131 2.16 16.13 -6.83
CA SER A 131 2.85 14.86 -7.03
C SER A 131 3.33 14.22 -5.73
N THR A 132 2.47 14.24 -4.71
CA THR A 132 2.81 13.79 -3.35
C THR A 132 1.95 12.62 -2.93
N PHE A 133 2.60 11.53 -2.53
CA PHE A 133 1.96 10.46 -1.76
C PHE A 133 2.03 10.80 -0.27
N THR A 134 0.94 10.59 0.46
CA THR A 134 0.87 10.76 1.91
C THR A 134 0.60 9.42 2.56
N ALA A 135 1.46 8.99 3.48
CA ALA A 135 1.30 7.73 4.18
C ALA A 135 0.06 7.76 5.10
N PRO A 136 -0.97 6.94 4.88
CA PRO A 136 -2.15 6.93 5.75
C PRO A 136 -1.90 6.29 7.12
N VAL A 137 -0.90 5.42 7.22
CA VAL A 137 -0.53 4.73 8.46
C VAL A 137 0.99 4.64 8.60
N THR A 138 1.48 4.57 9.84
CA THR A 138 2.89 4.27 10.10
C THR A 138 3.23 2.86 9.63
N GLY A 139 4.28 2.73 8.82
CA GLY A 139 4.67 1.45 8.27
C GLY A 139 5.84 1.50 7.29
N LYS A 140 6.09 0.35 6.66
CA LYS A 140 7.13 0.19 5.64
C LYS A 140 6.48 0.07 4.28
N TYR A 141 6.84 0.97 3.37
CA TYR A 141 6.27 1.08 2.03
C TYR A 141 7.28 0.64 0.99
N LEU A 142 6.91 -0.29 0.13
CA LEU A 142 7.70 -0.61 -1.07
C LEU A 142 7.41 0.47 -2.11
N VAL A 143 8.45 1.18 -2.52
CA VAL A 143 8.39 2.20 -3.56
C VAL A 143 9.26 1.75 -4.73
N ALA A 144 8.71 1.77 -5.92
CA ALA A 144 9.45 1.56 -7.17
C ALA A 144 9.18 2.76 -8.08
N CYS A 145 10.22 3.27 -8.72
CA CYS A 145 10.11 4.40 -9.63
C CYS A 145 11.03 4.24 -10.83
N SER A 146 10.62 4.82 -11.94
CA SER A 146 11.44 5.00 -13.14
C SER A 146 11.17 6.37 -13.72
N VAL A 147 12.22 7.02 -14.22
CA VAL A 147 12.12 8.29 -14.90
C VAL A 147 13.13 8.34 -16.04
N ASP A 148 12.68 8.77 -17.21
CA ASP A 148 13.51 9.00 -18.38
C ASP A 148 13.79 10.49 -18.50
N ILE A 149 15.06 10.84 -18.54
CA ILE A 149 15.55 12.22 -18.69
C ILE A 149 16.24 12.34 -20.03
N SER A 150 15.84 13.29 -20.86
CA SER A 150 16.52 13.67 -22.09
C SER A 150 17.29 14.96 -21.92
N ASP A 151 18.13 15.23 -22.91
CA ASP A 151 18.92 16.47 -23.02
C ASP A 151 19.80 16.75 -21.80
N ILE A 152 20.34 15.69 -21.21
CA ILE A 152 21.29 15.82 -20.10
C ILE A 152 22.57 16.46 -20.65
N ASP A 153 22.78 17.71 -20.25
CA ASP A 153 23.94 18.52 -20.70
C ASP A 153 25.23 17.93 -20.15
N THR A 154 26.24 17.78 -21.04
CA THR A 154 27.58 17.33 -20.66
C THR A 154 28.32 18.28 -19.73
N ALA A 155 27.87 19.53 -19.56
CA ALA A 155 28.34 20.43 -18.51
C ALA A 155 27.86 20.06 -17.10
N THR A 156 26.85 19.19 -16.97
CA THR A 156 26.36 18.70 -15.71
C THR A 156 27.41 17.86 -14.99
N GLN A 157 27.84 18.32 -13.81
CA GLN A 157 28.95 17.65 -13.09
C GLN A 157 28.50 16.36 -12.39
N TRP A 158 27.28 16.33 -11.94
CA TRP A 158 26.65 15.17 -11.32
C TRP A 158 25.14 15.33 -11.31
N MET A 159 24.45 14.21 -11.33
CA MET A 159 23.02 14.14 -11.08
C MET A 159 22.62 12.83 -10.40
N TYR A 160 21.52 12.85 -9.71
CA TYR A 160 20.88 11.67 -9.16
C TYR A 160 19.39 11.88 -8.93
N GLY A 161 18.64 10.80 -9.07
CA GLY A 161 17.27 10.71 -8.60
C GLY A 161 17.25 10.48 -7.10
N ASN A 162 16.27 11.04 -6.44
CA ASN A 162 16.05 10.80 -5.03
C ASN A 162 14.57 10.76 -4.68
N LEU A 163 14.27 9.96 -3.67
CA LEU A 163 12.97 9.97 -3.01
C LEU A 163 13.10 10.79 -1.74
N LEU A 164 12.26 11.78 -1.58
CA LEU A 164 12.20 12.56 -0.33
C LEU A 164 11.00 12.12 0.48
N VAL A 165 11.27 11.69 1.70
CA VAL A 165 10.22 11.46 2.70
C VAL A 165 10.20 12.69 3.60
N SER A 166 9.01 13.22 3.94
CA SER A 166 8.89 14.32 4.87
C SER A 166 9.62 14.00 6.18
N SER A 167 9.91 15.00 6.95
CA SER A 167 10.51 14.83 8.28
C SER A 167 11.90 14.20 8.37
N ASN A 168 12.79 14.34 7.41
CA ASN A 168 14.24 14.13 7.52
C ASN A 168 14.85 12.91 6.82
N ARG A 169 14.12 12.18 5.99
CA ARG A 169 14.69 11.04 5.28
C ARG A 169 14.79 11.32 3.79
N ASN A 170 15.99 11.22 3.25
CA ASN A 170 16.26 11.28 1.82
C ASN A 170 16.89 9.97 1.38
N TYR A 171 16.34 9.39 0.33
CA TYR A 171 16.90 8.21 -0.32
C TYR A 171 17.47 8.63 -1.66
N TYR A 172 18.76 8.38 -1.89
CA TYR A 172 19.51 8.79 -3.07
C TYR A 172 19.86 7.58 -3.90
N PHE A 173 19.54 7.63 -5.18
CA PHE A 173 19.80 6.55 -6.13
C PHE A 173 20.44 7.06 -7.40
N ASN A 174 21.14 6.17 -8.12
CA ASN A 174 21.60 6.37 -9.50
C ASN A 174 22.42 7.64 -9.71
N THR A 175 23.48 7.82 -8.92
CA THR A 175 24.43 8.91 -9.15
C THR A 175 25.19 8.70 -10.47
N THR A 176 25.29 9.74 -11.28
CA THR A 176 26.07 9.76 -12.53
C THR A 176 26.81 11.09 -12.69
N ASP A 177 27.94 11.05 -13.38
CA ASP A 177 28.72 12.25 -13.82
C ASP A 177 28.69 12.30 -15.34
N PRO A 178 27.76 13.04 -15.95
CA PRO A 178 27.61 13.09 -17.41
C PRO A 178 28.89 13.48 -18.17
N ARG A 179 29.74 14.29 -17.56
CA ARG A 179 31.03 14.70 -18.18
C ARG A 179 31.99 13.55 -18.43
N LYS A 180 31.92 12.51 -17.61
CA LYS A 180 32.81 11.35 -17.68
C LYS A 180 32.24 10.25 -18.57
N ASP A 181 30.94 10.17 -18.61
CA ASP A 181 30.28 9.05 -19.24
C ASP A 181 29.95 9.32 -20.71
N TYR A 182 29.91 10.62 -21.12
CA TYR A 182 29.36 11.00 -22.42
C TYR A 182 30.13 12.17 -23.07
N SER A 183 30.15 12.18 -24.42
CA SER A 183 30.76 13.22 -25.26
C SER A 183 29.74 14.16 -25.92
N ALA A 184 28.46 13.95 -25.72
CA ALA A 184 27.34 14.75 -26.24
C ALA A 184 26.16 14.65 -25.29
N ASP A 185 25.17 15.52 -25.43
CA ASP A 185 23.94 15.49 -24.68
C ASP A 185 23.20 14.16 -24.90
N ILE A 186 22.68 13.60 -23.83
CA ILE A 186 22.14 12.25 -23.83
C ILE A 186 20.76 12.17 -23.15
N SER A 187 20.13 11.04 -23.39
CA SER A 187 18.98 10.59 -22.60
C SER A 187 19.37 9.42 -21.71
N LYS A 188 18.82 9.37 -20.51
CA LYS A 188 19.08 8.31 -19.55
C LYS A 188 17.85 7.97 -18.71
N SER A 189 17.64 6.67 -18.53
CA SER A 189 16.62 6.15 -17.63
C SER A 189 17.22 5.95 -16.23
N PHE A 190 16.50 6.41 -15.22
CA PHE A 190 16.81 6.21 -13.82
C PHE A 190 15.71 5.36 -13.20
N ALA A 191 16.04 4.19 -12.70
CA ALA A 191 15.10 3.32 -12.01
C ALA A 191 15.63 2.99 -10.62
N ALA A 192 14.75 2.95 -9.64
CA ALA A 192 15.07 2.60 -8.27
C ALA A 192 13.90 1.93 -7.58
N SER A 193 14.21 1.11 -6.57
CA SER A 193 13.24 0.62 -5.62
C SER A 193 13.82 0.64 -4.21
N ALA A 194 12.98 0.94 -3.24
CA ALA A 194 13.35 0.97 -1.83
C ALA A 194 12.18 0.57 -0.94
N ILE A 195 12.50 0.04 0.22
CA ILE A 195 11.55 0.00 1.33
C ILE A 195 11.79 1.25 2.17
N VAL A 196 10.81 2.15 2.18
CA VAL A 196 10.84 3.39 2.95
C VAL A 196 10.04 3.24 4.23
N ASP A 197 10.58 3.75 5.31
CA ASP A 197 9.93 3.78 6.62
C ASP A 197 9.25 5.14 6.77
N MET A 198 7.93 5.15 6.92
CA MET A 198 7.11 6.36 6.97
C MET A 198 6.20 6.33 8.18
N ASP A 199 6.09 7.45 8.86
CA ASP A 199 5.06 7.66 9.86
C ASP A 199 3.74 8.10 9.19
N ALA A 200 2.62 7.93 9.88
CA ALA A 200 1.33 8.45 9.39
C ALA A 200 1.44 9.94 9.09
N ASN A 201 0.94 10.37 7.93
CA ASN A 201 1.04 11.70 7.35
C ASN A 201 2.43 12.12 6.83
N ASP A 202 3.43 11.24 6.85
CA ASP A 202 4.65 11.47 6.10
C ASP A 202 4.36 11.54 4.61
N THR A 203 5.13 12.36 3.89
CA THR A 203 4.97 12.54 2.45
C THR A 203 6.14 11.93 1.68
N LEU A 204 5.87 11.46 0.46
CA LEU A 204 6.86 10.93 -0.45
C LEU A 204 6.73 11.61 -1.80
N LEU A 205 7.87 12.09 -2.31
CA LEU A 205 7.97 12.71 -3.64
C LEU A 205 9.12 12.09 -4.42
N LEU A 206 8.93 11.91 -5.72
CA LEU A 206 10.01 11.58 -6.64
C LEU A 206 10.67 12.88 -7.11
N LYS A 207 11.98 12.99 -6.92
CA LYS A 207 12.76 14.17 -7.28
C LYS A 207 14.03 13.80 -8.03
N ILE A 208 14.48 14.70 -8.90
CA ILE A 208 15.82 14.69 -9.49
C ILE A 208 16.62 15.79 -8.82
N ARG A 209 17.90 15.54 -8.64
CA ARG A 209 18.85 16.57 -8.22
C ARG A 209 20.04 16.60 -9.19
N SER A 210 20.37 17.77 -9.68
CA SER A 210 21.51 17.98 -10.56
C SER A 210 22.37 19.15 -10.09
N SER A 211 23.66 19.10 -10.44
CA SER A 211 24.53 20.29 -10.38
C SER A 211 24.13 21.29 -11.47
N SER A 212 24.88 22.39 -11.54
CA SER A 212 24.74 23.33 -12.66
C SER A 212 24.87 22.59 -14.01
N HIS A 213 23.97 22.84 -14.91
CA HIS A 213 24.02 22.47 -16.32
C HIS A 213 24.10 23.73 -17.17
N GLY A 214 24.57 23.61 -18.41
CA GLY A 214 24.68 24.72 -19.36
C GLY A 214 23.33 25.21 -19.87
N ALA A 215 23.27 25.66 -21.10
CA ALA A 215 22.05 26.18 -21.72
C ALA A 215 21.07 25.09 -22.16
N ALA A 216 21.53 23.85 -22.32
CA ALA A 216 20.61 22.73 -22.56
C ALA A 216 19.90 22.37 -21.26
N GLN A 217 18.63 22.27 -21.37
CA GLN A 217 17.77 21.99 -20.21
C GLN A 217 17.29 20.55 -20.28
N MET A 218 17.53 19.84 -19.19
CA MET A 218 17.03 18.49 -19.05
C MET A 218 15.52 18.47 -19.06
N ASN A 219 14.98 17.44 -19.68
CA ASN A 219 13.54 17.23 -19.79
C ASN A 219 13.15 15.86 -19.22
N VAL A 220 12.05 15.79 -18.49
CA VAL A 220 11.40 14.50 -18.20
C VAL A 220 10.64 14.06 -19.44
N VAL A 221 10.99 12.90 -19.95
CA VAL A 221 10.31 12.33 -21.14
C VAL A 221 8.95 11.80 -20.74
N TYR A 222 7.92 12.24 -21.43
CA TYR A 222 6.60 11.68 -21.36
C TYR A 222 6.45 10.64 -22.49
N GLY A 223 6.54 9.37 -22.14
CA GLY A 223 6.13 8.28 -23.01
C GLY A 223 4.61 8.18 -22.97
N GLY A 224 3.92 8.82 -23.90
CA GLY A 224 2.51 8.59 -24.09
C GLY A 224 2.28 7.12 -24.43
N GLY A 225 1.69 6.35 -23.49
CA GLY A 225 1.24 4.97 -23.72
C GLY A 225 -0.06 4.96 -24.52
#